data_6fb01a89b851680360e7effe01e9c5da
#
_entry.id   6fb01a89b851680360e7effe01e9c5da
#
_cell.length_a   1.000
_cell.length_b   1.000
_cell.length_c   1.000
_cell.angle_alpha   90.00
_cell.angle_beta   90.00
_cell.angle_gamma   90.00
#
_symmetry.space_group_name_H-M   'P 1'
#
loop_
_entity.id
_entity.type
_entity.pdbx_description
1 polymer ?
#
loop_
_entity_poly.entity_id
_entity_poly.type
_entity_poly.pdbx_seq_one_letter_code
_entity_poly.pdbx_strand_id
1 'polypeptide(L)'
;MSTIAFIGLGRMGHPMAQNLLASGFNVQVFDVDSEAAKQLVPFGAVVASSIEEVVDGTSTVITMLPAGSHVRSVYLGDLHGGVGVLNLVSPSTLMIDCSTIDPDSARLVANEAANKRVLFVDAPVSGGVAGAKAATLTFIVGGSDQAFSKANAILQYMGKNVFHAGKAGDGQMAKICNNLMLGILMSGTCEALNLGIDHGLDPKVLSNIMLQSSGRNWALELYNPCPGVMDSAPASHDYQPGFMSKLMLKDLGLGLDAALQTHSSVPMGSLARNLYSFHNASGHGELDFSSLFELYKSKKG
;
A
#
# COMPACT_ATOMS: atom_id res chain seq x y z
N MET A 1 -18.13 -16.93 15.26
CA MET A 1 -17.08 -16.35 14.41
C MET A 1 -16.43 -15.19 15.16
N SER A 2 -15.13 -14.99 15.02
CA SER A 2 -14.45 -13.86 15.67
C SER A 2 -14.88 -12.54 15.05
N THR A 3 -15.07 -11.50 15.86
CA THR A 3 -15.38 -10.16 15.40
C THR A 3 -14.08 -9.42 15.08
N ILE A 4 -14.03 -8.76 13.92
CA ILE A 4 -12.89 -7.99 13.43
C ILE A 4 -13.25 -6.51 13.45
N ALA A 5 -12.40 -5.67 14.05
CA ALA A 5 -12.43 -4.23 13.84
C ALA A 5 -11.64 -3.86 12.59
N PHE A 6 -12.19 -3.05 11.71
CA PHE A 6 -11.47 -2.52 10.54
C PHE A 6 -11.49 -0.99 10.57
N ILE A 7 -10.30 -0.38 10.65
CA ILE A 7 -10.12 1.07 10.79
C ILE A 7 -9.40 1.61 9.55
N GLY A 8 -10.02 2.58 8.89
CA GLY A 8 -9.51 3.18 7.67
C GLY A 8 -10.11 2.53 6.42
N LEU A 9 -11.12 3.17 5.82
CA LEU A 9 -11.96 2.66 4.74
C LEU A 9 -11.79 3.42 3.43
N GLY A 10 -10.59 3.95 3.22
CA GLY A 10 -10.24 4.56 1.95
C GLY A 10 -10.25 3.57 0.78
N ARG A 11 -9.66 3.97 -0.35
CA ARG A 11 -9.67 3.20 -1.61
C ARG A 11 -9.21 1.74 -1.48
N MET A 12 -8.35 1.44 -0.50
CA MET A 12 -7.85 0.09 -0.23
C MET A 12 -8.65 -0.60 0.88
N GLY A 13 -8.86 0.08 2.02
CA GLY A 13 -9.51 -0.54 3.18
C GLY A 13 -10.96 -0.95 2.94
N HIS A 14 -11.72 -0.15 2.19
CA HIS A 14 -13.10 -0.46 1.84
C HIS A 14 -13.25 -1.83 1.14
N PRO A 15 -12.60 -2.12 0.00
CA PRO A 15 -12.69 -3.43 -0.64
C PRO A 15 -12.07 -4.55 0.21
N MET A 16 -11.07 -4.29 1.04
CA MET A 16 -10.51 -5.29 1.96
C MET A 16 -11.54 -5.69 3.02
N ALA A 17 -12.22 -4.73 3.66
CA ALA A 17 -13.28 -4.99 4.63
C ALA A 17 -14.47 -5.72 3.96
N GLN A 18 -14.83 -5.36 2.73
CA GLN A 18 -15.87 -6.02 1.95
C GLN A 18 -15.55 -7.51 1.71
N ASN A 19 -14.30 -7.87 1.41
CA ASN A 19 -13.90 -9.26 1.24
C ASN A 19 -14.02 -10.08 2.53
N LEU A 20 -13.71 -9.48 3.68
CA LEU A 20 -13.91 -10.15 4.97
C LEU A 20 -15.40 -10.39 5.26
N LEU A 21 -16.26 -9.40 5.00
CA LEU A 21 -17.72 -9.54 5.12
C LEU A 21 -18.24 -10.65 4.20
N ALA A 22 -17.84 -10.64 2.93
CA ALA A 22 -18.21 -11.66 1.95
C ALA A 22 -17.75 -13.07 2.35
N SER A 23 -16.67 -13.17 3.14
CA SER A 23 -16.13 -14.42 3.68
C SER A 23 -16.79 -14.86 4.99
N GLY A 24 -17.82 -14.13 5.46
CA GLY A 24 -18.64 -14.47 6.62
C GLY A 24 -18.09 -14.00 7.97
N PHE A 25 -17.08 -13.12 8.01
CA PHE A 25 -16.64 -12.50 9.26
C PHE A 25 -17.64 -11.44 9.74
N ASN A 26 -17.78 -11.30 11.05
CA ASN A 26 -18.43 -10.14 11.65
C ASN A 26 -17.42 -8.99 11.65
N VAL A 27 -17.72 -7.89 10.94
CA VAL A 27 -16.80 -6.75 10.83
C VAL A 27 -17.45 -5.49 11.36
N GLN A 28 -16.81 -4.91 12.38
CA GLN A 28 -17.10 -3.55 12.85
C GLN A 28 -16.15 -2.60 12.10
N VAL A 29 -16.67 -1.48 11.60
CA VAL A 29 -15.90 -0.57 10.75
C VAL A 29 -15.90 0.85 11.30
N PHE A 30 -14.76 1.53 11.16
CA PHE A 30 -14.61 2.93 11.51
C PHE A 30 -13.73 3.65 10.49
N ASP A 31 -14.16 4.84 10.11
CA ASP A 31 -13.36 5.82 9.38
C ASP A 31 -13.71 7.22 9.88
N VAL A 32 -12.78 8.17 9.79
CA VAL A 32 -13.03 9.58 10.08
C VAL A 32 -14.06 10.19 9.12
N ASP A 33 -14.13 9.65 7.90
CA ASP A 33 -15.22 9.87 6.96
C ASP A 33 -16.34 8.84 7.21
N SER A 34 -17.37 9.25 7.94
CA SER A 34 -18.51 8.38 8.27
C SER A 34 -19.27 7.86 7.05
N GLU A 35 -19.24 8.58 5.92
CA GLU A 35 -19.88 8.13 4.68
C GLU A 35 -19.14 6.93 4.08
N ALA A 36 -17.83 6.88 4.19
CA ALA A 36 -17.05 5.71 3.77
C ALA A 36 -17.45 4.44 4.55
N ALA A 37 -17.69 4.57 5.86
CA ALA A 37 -18.14 3.46 6.69
C ALA A 37 -19.57 3.01 6.35
N LYS A 38 -20.50 3.95 6.14
CA LYS A 38 -21.90 3.64 5.78
C LYS A 38 -22.05 2.86 4.48
N GLN A 39 -21.12 3.03 3.52
CA GLN A 39 -21.14 2.27 2.27
C GLN A 39 -20.97 0.76 2.48
N LEU A 40 -20.48 0.30 3.62
CA LEU A 40 -20.32 -1.12 3.94
C LEU A 40 -21.54 -1.73 4.67
N VAL A 41 -22.50 -0.92 5.12
CA VAL A 41 -23.74 -1.41 5.77
C VAL A 41 -24.53 -2.41 4.91
N PRO A 42 -24.70 -2.19 3.59
CA PRO A 42 -25.39 -3.14 2.72
C PRO A 42 -24.70 -4.51 2.63
N PHE A 43 -23.40 -4.59 2.97
CA PHE A 43 -22.61 -5.81 3.00
C PHE A 43 -22.59 -6.48 4.38
N GLY A 44 -23.27 -5.90 5.38
CA GLY A 44 -23.40 -6.47 6.72
C GLY A 44 -22.39 -5.92 7.74
N ALA A 45 -21.69 -4.82 7.45
CA ALA A 45 -20.79 -4.18 8.42
C ALA A 45 -21.58 -3.47 9.54
N VAL A 46 -21.03 -3.49 10.75
CA VAL A 46 -21.48 -2.68 11.88
C VAL A 46 -20.64 -1.41 11.92
N VAL A 47 -21.27 -0.26 11.73
CA VAL A 47 -20.59 1.04 11.75
C VAL A 47 -20.46 1.51 13.19
N ALA A 48 -19.23 1.79 13.61
CA ALA A 48 -18.92 2.39 14.90
C ALA A 48 -18.76 3.92 14.78
N SER A 49 -19.06 4.63 15.84
CA SER A 49 -18.97 6.10 15.93
C SER A 49 -17.62 6.57 16.49
N SER A 50 -16.84 5.67 17.07
CA SER A 50 -15.53 5.98 17.66
C SER A 50 -14.56 4.79 17.58
N ILE A 51 -13.29 5.06 17.88
CA ILE A 51 -12.26 4.02 17.99
C ILE A 51 -12.56 3.06 19.15
N GLU A 52 -13.05 3.57 20.27
CA GLU A 52 -13.46 2.77 21.43
C GLU A 52 -14.56 1.78 21.04
N GLU A 53 -15.57 2.25 20.32
CA GLU A 53 -16.70 1.43 19.92
C GLU A 53 -16.28 0.35 18.91
N VAL A 54 -15.44 0.70 17.90
CA VAL A 54 -15.07 -0.25 16.84
C VAL A 54 -14.24 -1.40 17.35
N VAL A 55 -13.49 -1.22 18.44
CA VAL A 55 -12.63 -2.29 19.00
C VAL A 55 -13.29 -3.07 20.13
N ASP A 56 -14.45 -2.64 20.62
CA ASP A 56 -15.15 -3.30 21.72
C ASP A 56 -15.57 -4.72 21.30
N GLY A 57 -15.23 -5.71 22.14
CA GLY A 57 -15.55 -7.11 21.92
C GLY A 57 -14.84 -7.75 20.72
N THR A 58 -13.84 -7.10 20.12
CA THR A 58 -13.12 -7.65 18.97
C THR A 58 -11.90 -8.47 19.38
N SER A 59 -11.59 -9.49 18.59
CA SER A 59 -10.39 -10.34 18.78
C SER A 59 -9.26 -9.97 17.81
N THR A 60 -9.58 -9.20 16.78
CA THR A 60 -8.63 -8.74 15.76
C THR A 60 -8.94 -7.31 15.37
N VAL A 61 -7.91 -6.48 15.24
CA VAL A 61 -8.01 -5.12 14.70
C VAL A 61 -7.15 -5.03 13.46
N ILE A 62 -7.74 -4.57 12.36
CA ILE A 62 -7.05 -4.33 11.10
C ILE A 62 -7.07 -2.83 10.82
N THR A 63 -5.92 -2.27 10.43
CA THR A 63 -5.81 -0.86 10.06
C THR A 63 -5.30 -0.71 8.63
N MET A 64 -5.81 0.31 7.91
CA MET A 64 -5.34 0.70 6.58
C MET A 64 -5.32 2.22 6.48
N LEU A 65 -4.22 2.84 6.93
CA LEU A 65 -4.09 4.27 7.22
C LEU A 65 -3.07 4.95 6.28
N PRO A 66 -3.16 6.30 6.11
CA PRO A 66 -2.34 7.01 5.12
C PRO A 66 -0.84 7.08 5.44
N ALA A 67 -0.45 7.16 6.73
CA ALA A 67 0.94 7.42 7.14
C ALA A 67 1.23 6.91 8.56
N GLY A 68 2.53 6.80 8.91
CA GLY A 68 3.00 6.35 10.23
C GLY A 68 2.49 7.19 11.39
N SER A 69 2.31 8.50 11.21
CA SER A 69 1.71 9.37 12.22
C SER A 69 0.28 8.96 12.58
N HIS A 70 -0.54 8.60 11.58
CA HIS A 70 -1.90 8.13 11.81
C HIS A 70 -1.91 6.75 12.51
N VAL A 71 -0.99 5.86 12.11
CA VAL A 71 -0.84 4.55 12.75
C VAL A 71 -0.45 4.74 14.23
N ARG A 72 0.55 5.57 14.51
CA ARG A 72 0.92 5.86 15.91
C ARG A 72 -0.24 6.47 16.70
N SER A 73 -0.95 7.45 16.15
CA SER A 73 -2.11 8.07 16.81
C SER A 73 -3.21 7.05 17.12
N VAL A 74 -3.58 6.20 16.16
CA VAL A 74 -4.62 5.18 16.36
C VAL A 74 -4.21 4.14 17.40
N TYR A 75 -2.97 3.64 17.35
CA TYR A 75 -2.54 2.55 18.24
C TYR A 75 -2.11 3.05 19.63
N LEU A 76 -1.40 4.18 19.72
CA LEU A 76 -0.78 4.66 20.95
C LEU A 76 -1.60 5.76 21.63
N GLY A 77 -2.50 6.43 20.91
CA GLY A 77 -3.17 7.64 21.31
C GLY A 77 -2.46 8.89 20.82
N ASP A 78 -3.14 10.01 20.86
CA ASP A 78 -2.61 11.30 20.43
C ASP A 78 -2.28 12.23 21.62
N LEU A 79 -1.55 13.30 21.32
CA LEU A 79 -1.17 14.31 22.29
C LEU A 79 -2.36 15.16 22.81
N HIS A 80 -3.56 15.00 22.21
CA HIS A 80 -4.78 15.71 22.57
C HIS A 80 -5.70 14.88 23.47
N GLY A 81 -5.22 13.72 23.98
CA GLY A 81 -5.92 12.89 24.96
C GLY A 81 -6.78 11.77 24.34
N GLY A 82 -6.65 11.51 23.05
CA GLY A 82 -7.25 10.32 22.44
C GLY A 82 -6.65 9.03 22.98
N VAL A 83 -7.51 8.07 23.36
CA VAL A 83 -7.06 6.78 23.91
C VAL A 83 -6.66 5.87 22.74
N GLY A 84 -5.40 5.42 22.74
CA GLY A 84 -4.93 4.49 21.70
C GLY A 84 -5.54 3.11 21.83
N VAL A 85 -5.75 2.44 20.69
CA VAL A 85 -6.32 1.09 20.59
C VAL A 85 -5.64 0.09 21.54
N LEU A 86 -4.33 0.19 21.74
CA LEU A 86 -3.59 -0.69 22.65
C LEU A 86 -4.01 -0.57 24.13
N ASN A 87 -4.72 0.49 24.51
CA ASN A 87 -5.28 0.66 25.86
C ASN A 87 -6.71 0.14 26.00
N LEU A 88 -7.37 -0.17 24.88
CA LEU A 88 -8.79 -0.53 24.79
C LEU A 88 -9.01 -2.03 24.60
N VAL A 89 -8.02 -2.72 24.04
CA VAL A 89 -8.13 -4.14 23.69
C VAL A 89 -7.61 -5.06 24.76
N SER A 90 -8.11 -6.30 24.75
CA SER A 90 -7.67 -7.35 25.66
C SER A 90 -6.29 -7.90 25.29
N PRO A 91 -5.51 -8.43 26.25
CA PRO A 91 -4.33 -9.23 25.97
C PRO A 91 -4.65 -10.34 24.96
N SER A 92 -3.69 -10.70 24.10
CA SER A 92 -3.84 -11.69 23.01
C SER A 92 -4.69 -11.24 21.82
N THR A 93 -5.27 -10.03 21.82
CA THR A 93 -5.85 -9.45 20.61
C THR A 93 -4.78 -9.36 19.52
N LEU A 94 -5.17 -9.62 18.28
CA LEU A 94 -4.29 -9.55 17.12
C LEU A 94 -4.46 -8.18 16.44
N MET A 95 -3.38 -7.46 16.26
CA MET A 95 -3.30 -6.21 15.49
C MET A 95 -2.62 -6.46 14.16
N ILE A 96 -3.26 -6.05 13.07
CA ILE A 96 -2.74 -6.16 11.70
C ILE A 96 -2.74 -4.76 11.07
N ASP A 97 -1.57 -4.16 10.93
CA ASP A 97 -1.46 -2.88 10.23
C ASP A 97 -1.09 -3.11 8.76
N CYS A 98 -2.05 -2.89 7.86
CA CYS A 98 -1.89 -3.03 6.41
C CYS A 98 -1.39 -1.74 5.74
N SER A 99 -1.12 -0.70 6.50
CA SER A 99 -0.63 0.59 6.02
C SER A 99 0.80 0.48 5.47
N THR A 100 1.16 1.33 4.51
CA THR A 100 2.57 1.50 4.09
C THR A 100 3.16 2.70 4.81
N ILE A 101 4.04 2.42 5.78
CA ILE A 101 4.62 3.40 6.70
C ILE A 101 6.12 3.18 6.86
N ASP A 102 6.77 4.07 7.60
CA ASP A 102 8.17 3.88 7.99
C ASP A 102 8.34 2.69 8.97
N PRO A 103 9.42 1.91 8.86
CA PRO A 103 9.65 0.73 9.71
C PRO A 103 9.75 1.05 11.19
N ASP A 104 10.20 2.25 11.55
CA ASP A 104 10.37 2.65 12.96
C ASP A 104 9.02 2.87 13.64
N SER A 105 8.04 3.43 12.92
CA SER A 105 6.66 3.50 13.42
C SER A 105 6.07 2.12 13.67
N ALA A 106 6.28 1.16 12.76
CA ALA A 106 5.83 -0.21 12.94
C ALA A 106 6.50 -0.89 14.15
N ARG A 107 7.82 -0.72 14.30
CA ARG A 107 8.59 -1.24 15.44
C ARG A 107 8.16 -0.62 16.76
N LEU A 108 7.91 0.70 16.79
CA LEU A 108 7.41 1.38 17.98
C LEU A 108 6.08 0.79 18.42
N VAL A 109 5.11 0.68 17.53
CA VAL A 109 3.80 0.10 17.84
C VAL A 109 3.92 -1.37 18.28
N ALA A 110 4.77 -2.16 17.63
CA ALA A 110 5.02 -3.55 17.99
C ALA A 110 5.58 -3.70 19.41
N ASN A 111 6.52 -2.83 19.80
CA ASN A 111 7.10 -2.84 21.13
C ASN A 111 6.06 -2.49 22.21
N GLU A 112 5.23 -1.47 21.96
CA GLU A 112 4.16 -1.11 22.89
C GLU A 112 3.07 -2.17 22.98
N ALA A 113 2.74 -2.82 21.85
CA ALA A 113 1.84 -3.96 21.84
C ALA A 113 2.37 -5.14 22.67
N ALA A 114 3.67 -5.46 22.54
CA ALA A 114 4.31 -6.51 23.32
C ALA A 114 4.27 -6.23 24.84
N ASN A 115 4.49 -4.97 25.27
CA ASN A 115 4.37 -4.54 26.67
C ASN A 115 2.97 -4.82 27.23
N LYS A 116 1.95 -4.79 26.38
CA LYS A 116 0.55 -5.07 26.75
C LYS A 116 0.09 -6.50 26.46
N ARG A 117 1.00 -7.38 26.03
CA ARG A 117 0.71 -8.76 25.62
C ARG A 117 -0.28 -8.84 24.45
N VAL A 118 -0.29 -7.86 23.59
CA VAL A 118 -1.07 -7.78 22.36
C VAL A 118 -0.17 -8.25 21.21
N LEU A 119 -0.72 -9.05 20.29
CA LEU A 119 0.00 -9.50 19.12
C LEU A 119 -0.08 -8.44 18.02
N PHE A 120 1.05 -8.13 17.39
CA PHE A 120 1.12 -7.14 16.32
C PHE A 120 1.87 -7.69 15.11
N VAL A 121 1.37 -7.37 13.92
CA VAL A 121 2.07 -7.52 12.64
C VAL A 121 1.92 -6.24 11.81
N ASP A 122 2.99 -5.82 11.17
CA ASP A 122 2.95 -4.94 10.01
C ASP A 122 2.77 -5.80 8.75
N ALA A 123 1.77 -5.49 7.96
CA ALA A 123 1.35 -6.29 6.82
C ALA A 123 1.03 -5.43 5.58
N PRO A 124 1.97 -4.56 5.14
CA PRO A 124 1.76 -3.75 3.96
C PRO A 124 1.44 -4.60 2.73
N VAL A 125 0.70 -3.99 1.80
CA VAL A 125 0.10 -4.70 0.67
C VAL A 125 0.70 -4.29 -0.67
N SER A 126 0.66 -5.20 -1.63
CA SER A 126 0.93 -4.96 -3.04
C SER A 126 -0.21 -5.52 -3.90
N GLY A 127 -0.55 -4.84 -5.01
CA GLY A 127 -1.63 -5.23 -5.92
C GLY A 127 -2.61 -4.10 -6.25
N GLY A 128 -2.50 -2.95 -5.56
CA GLY A 128 -3.34 -1.78 -5.79
C GLY A 128 -4.84 -2.03 -5.53
N VAL A 129 -5.67 -1.09 -5.94
CA VAL A 129 -7.13 -1.15 -5.74
C VAL A 129 -7.76 -2.36 -6.46
N ALA A 130 -7.24 -2.72 -7.64
CA ALA A 130 -7.73 -3.89 -8.38
C ALA A 130 -7.49 -5.19 -7.60
N GLY A 131 -6.30 -5.37 -7.04
CA GLY A 131 -5.96 -6.50 -6.18
C GLY A 131 -6.78 -6.54 -4.90
N ALA A 132 -7.05 -5.38 -4.28
CA ALA A 132 -7.90 -5.29 -3.11
C ALA A 132 -9.34 -5.72 -3.41
N LYS A 133 -9.92 -5.27 -4.53
CA LYS A 133 -11.27 -5.67 -4.97
C LYS A 133 -11.37 -7.15 -5.29
N ALA A 134 -10.34 -7.71 -5.92
CA ALA A 134 -10.32 -9.11 -6.36
C ALA A 134 -9.87 -10.11 -5.27
N ALA A 135 -9.55 -9.65 -4.05
CA ALA A 135 -8.94 -10.46 -2.98
C ALA A 135 -7.63 -11.15 -3.42
N THR A 136 -6.84 -10.49 -4.27
CA THR A 136 -5.60 -11.02 -4.83
C THR A 136 -4.36 -10.26 -4.37
N LEU A 137 -4.46 -9.50 -3.28
CA LEU A 137 -3.33 -8.77 -2.72
C LEU A 137 -2.17 -9.70 -2.35
N THR A 138 -0.97 -9.17 -2.41
CA THR A 138 0.19 -9.74 -1.76
C THR A 138 0.42 -9.00 -0.45
N PHE A 139 0.41 -9.72 0.66
CA PHE A 139 0.76 -9.22 1.99
C PHE A 139 2.21 -9.55 2.31
N ILE A 140 2.95 -8.58 2.82
CA ILE A 140 4.34 -8.71 3.23
C ILE A 140 4.40 -8.48 4.73
N VAL A 141 4.47 -9.55 5.51
CA VAL A 141 4.17 -9.51 6.95
C VAL A 141 5.45 -9.52 7.77
N GLY A 142 5.60 -8.53 8.65
CA GLY A 142 6.61 -8.50 9.70
C GLY A 142 5.98 -8.72 11.07
N GLY A 143 6.60 -9.57 11.90
CA GLY A 143 6.12 -9.88 13.25
C GLY A 143 6.63 -11.22 13.76
N SER A 144 6.23 -11.61 14.98
CA SER A 144 6.59 -12.92 15.51
C SER A 144 5.88 -14.05 14.75
N ASP A 145 6.44 -15.27 14.77
CA ASP A 145 5.84 -16.45 14.15
C ASP A 145 4.41 -16.70 14.65
N GLN A 146 4.18 -16.49 15.95
CA GLN A 146 2.85 -16.61 16.55
C GLN A 146 1.86 -15.59 15.98
N ALA A 147 2.27 -14.32 15.86
CA ALA A 147 1.43 -13.26 15.33
C ALA A 147 1.17 -13.48 13.82
N PHE A 148 2.22 -13.84 13.08
CA PHE A 148 2.13 -14.18 11.65
C PHE A 148 1.14 -15.34 11.41
N SER A 149 1.26 -16.44 12.15
CA SER A 149 0.39 -17.60 11.98
C SER A 149 -1.10 -17.23 12.14
N LYS A 150 -1.42 -16.42 13.16
CA LYS A 150 -2.79 -15.92 13.38
C LYS A 150 -3.24 -14.93 12.29
N ALA A 151 -2.36 -14.01 11.88
CA ALA A 151 -2.66 -13.04 10.83
C ALA A 151 -2.89 -13.71 9.48
N ASN A 152 -2.07 -14.70 9.12
CA ASN A 152 -2.20 -15.46 7.87
C ASN A 152 -3.58 -16.09 7.70
N ALA A 153 -4.16 -16.63 8.79
CA ALA A 153 -5.50 -17.22 8.77
C ALA A 153 -6.61 -16.22 8.36
N ILE A 154 -6.36 -14.91 8.49
CA ILE A 154 -7.29 -13.84 8.12
C ILE A 154 -6.89 -13.22 6.78
N LEU A 155 -5.59 -12.95 6.57
CA LEU A 155 -5.08 -12.23 5.40
C LEU A 155 -5.37 -12.96 4.08
N GLN A 156 -5.42 -14.31 4.09
CA GLN A 156 -5.76 -15.12 2.92
C GLN A 156 -7.16 -14.85 2.33
N TYR A 157 -8.07 -14.21 3.10
CA TYR A 157 -9.38 -13.80 2.61
C TYR A 157 -9.35 -12.46 1.84
N MET A 158 -8.25 -11.73 1.94
CA MET A 158 -8.04 -10.45 1.25
C MET A 158 -6.90 -10.50 0.21
N GLY A 159 -6.12 -11.59 0.21
CA GLY A 159 -4.97 -11.72 -0.67
C GLY A 159 -4.67 -13.14 -1.11
N LYS A 160 -3.95 -13.23 -2.22
CA LYS A 160 -3.51 -14.51 -2.80
C LYS A 160 -2.19 -15.00 -2.20
N ASN A 161 -1.30 -14.07 -1.88
CA ASN A 161 0.04 -14.38 -1.35
C ASN A 161 0.22 -13.69 0.00
N VAL A 162 0.76 -14.43 0.98
CA VAL A 162 1.11 -13.90 2.30
C VAL A 162 2.52 -14.36 2.64
N PHE A 163 3.47 -13.43 2.68
CA PHE A 163 4.88 -13.71 2.96
C PHE A 163 5.25 -13.26 4.36
N HIS A 164 5.94 -14.11 5.13
CA HIS A 164 6.57 -13.71 6.37
C HIS A 164 7.96 -13.15 6.08
N ALA A 165 8.13 -11.85 6.21
CA ALA A 165 9.39 -11.16 5.91
C ALA A 165 10.40 -11.21 7.06
N GLY A 166 9.93 -11.46 8.29
CA GLY A 166 10.78 -11.47 9.48
C GLY A 166 10.13 -10.78 10.67
N LYS A 167 10.91 -10.01 11.44
CA LYS A 167 10.46 -9.29 12.64
C LYS A 167 9.55 -8.12 12.31
N ALA A 168 8.95 -7.52 13.34
CA ALA A 168 8.19 -6.28 13.20
C ALA A 168 9.02 -5.17 12.49
N GLY A 169 8.41 -4.52 11.51
CA GLY A 169 9.03 -3.56 10.62
C GLY A 169 9.72 -4.14 9.39
N ASP A 170 9.97 -5.47 9.34
CA ASP A 170 10.60 -6.10 8.19
C ASP A 170 9.62 -6.22 7.01
N GLY A 171 8.32 -6.32 7.27
CA GLY A 171 7.28 -6.23 6.25
C GLY A 171 7.30 -4.87 5.55
N GLN A 172 7.36 -3.78 6.33
CA GLN A 172 7.49 -2.42 5.80
C GLN A 172 8.79 -2.27 5.00
N MET A 173 9.92 -2.74 5.53
CA MET A 173 11.20 -2.62 4.84
C MET A 173 11.20 -3.37 3.50
N ALA A 174 10.68 -4.58 3.47
CA ALA A 174 10.57 -5.35 2.23
C ALA A 174 9.63 -4.67 1.22
N LYS A 175 8.51 -4.10 1.67
CA LYS A 175 7.60 -3.30 0.84
C LYS A 175 8.30 -2.05 0.27
N ILE A 176 9.06 -1.34 1.09
CA ILE A 176 9.84 -0.16 0.69
C ILE A 176 10.85 -0.53 -0.40
N CYS A 177 11.61 -1.62 -0.23
CA CYS A 177 12.55 -2.11 -1.25
C CYS A 177 11.83 -2.45 -2.56
N ASN A 178 10.67 -3.12 -2.49
CA ASN A 178 9.86 -3.42 -3.67
C ASN A 178 9.43 -2.13 -4.39
N ASN A 179 8.94 -1.12 -3.67
CA ASN A 179 8.45 0.11 -4.29
C ASN A 179 9.58 1.02 -4.76
N LEU A 180 10.74 0.98 -4.11
CA LEU A 180 11.96 1.61 -4.63
C LEU A 180 12.32 1.03 -6.01
N MET A 181 12.36 -0.29 -6.15
CA MET A 181 12.59 -0.96 -7.43
C MET A 181 11.49 -0.62 -8.45
N LEU A 182 10.22 -0.63 -8.05
CA LEU A 182 9.09 -0.31 -8.92
C LEU A 182 9.21 1.11 -9.52
N GLY A 183 9.56 2.11 -8.70
CA GLY A 183 9.74 3.48 -9.16
C GLY A 183 10.91 3.62 -10.15
N ILE A 184 12.01 2.90 -9.91
CA ILE A 184 13.16 2.86 -10.81
C ILE A 184 12.78 2.21 -12.14
N LEU A 185 12.13 1.05 -12.11
CA LEU A 185 11.70 0.32 -13.29
C LEU A 185 10.73 1.14 -14.15
N MET A 186 9.75 1.80 -13.53
CA MET A 186 8.81 2.66 -14.26
C MET A 186 9.53 3.84 -14.91
N SER A 187 10.43 4.51 -14.20
CA SER A 187 11.20 5.63 -14.73
C SER A 187 12.04 5.21 -15.95
N GLY A 188 12.81 4.14 -15.84
CA GLY A 188 13.62 3.62 -16.93
C GLY A 188 12.80 3.12 -18.12
N THR A 189 11.61 2.53 -17.85
CA THR A 189 10.69 2.10 -18.91
C THR A 189 10.13 3.31 -19.68
N CYS A 190 9.75 4.38 -18.97
CA CYS A 190 9.28 5.62 -19.59
C CYS A 190 10.36 6.23 -20.50
N GLU A 191 11.59 6.33 -20.01
CA GLU A 191 12.72 6.88 -20.81
C GLU A 191 12.98 6.05 -22.06
N ALA A 192 13.10 4.74 -21.92
CA ALA A 192 13.42 3.85 -23.04
C ALA A 192 12.34 3.85 -24.13
N LEU A 193 11.06 3.82 -23.73
CA LEU A 193 9.95 3.88 -24.68
C LEU A 193 9.91 5.23 -25.39
N ASN A 194 10.03 6.34 -24.64
CA ASN A 194 10.00 7.67 -25.25
C ASN A 194 11.16 7.89 -26.22
N LEU A 195 12.38 7.47 -25.88
CA LEU A 195 13.54 7.54 -26.76
C LEU A 195 13.27 6.85 -28.09
N GLY A 196 12.71 5.63 -28.07
CA GLY A 196 12.37 4.88 -29.30
C GLY A 196 11.28 5.58 -30.13
N ILE A 197 10.26 6.12 -29.45
CA ILE A 197 9.17 6.85 -30.11
C ILE A 197 9.69 8.13 -30.79
N ASP A 198 10.59 8.86 -30.14
CA ASP A 198 11.21 10.07 -30.71
C ASP A 198 12.07 9.74 -31.96
N HIS A 199 12.58 8.50 -32.05
CA HIS A 199 13.27 7.98 -33.24
C HIS A 199 12.33 7.33 -34.27
N GLY A 200 11.01 7.39 -34.06
CA GLY A 200 9.99 6.90 -35.01
C GLY A 200 9.65 5.43 -34.89
N LEU A 201 10.06 4.75 -33.81
CA LEU A 201 9.66 3.36 -33.58
C LEU A 201 8.20 3.28 -33.12
N ASP A 202 7.49 2.27 -33.60
CA ASP A 202 6.17 1.95 -33.09
C ASP A 202 6.26 1.45 -31.62
N PRO A 203 5.53 2.06 -30.68
CA PRO A 203 5.64 1.72 -29.26
C PRO A 203 5.23 0.28 -28.95
N LYS A 204 4.28 -0.33 -29.68
CA LYS A 204 3.88 -1.73 -29.49
C LYS A 204 4.99 -2.67 -29.95
N VAL A 205 5.60 -2.37 -31.09
CA VAL A 205 6.73 -3.17 -31.61
C VAL A 205 7.92 -3.07 -30.66
N LEU A 206 8.27 -1.86 -30.22
CA LEU A 206 9.36 -1.64 -29.26
C LEU A 206 9.12 -2.37 -27.93
N SER A 207 7.90 -2.25 -27.37
CA SER A 207 7.52 -2.97 -26.15
C SER A 207 7.67 -4.48 -26.29
N ASN A 208 7.22 -5.04 -27.43
CA ASN A 208 7.35 -6.49 -27.69
C ASN A 208 8.82 -6.92 -27.79
N ILE A 209 9.66 -6.14 -28.43
CA ILE A 209 11.12 -6.41 -28.49
C ILE A 209 11.70 -6.44 -27.08
N MET A 210 11.40 -5.43 -26.26
CA MET A 210 11.92 -5.32 -24.89
C MET A 210 11.40 -6.48 -24.01
N LEU A 211 10.13 -6.91 -24.18
CA LEU A 211 9.57 -8.06 -23.47
C LEU A 211 10.24 -9.39 -23.78
N GLN A 212 10.78 -9.56 -24.99
CA GLN A 212 11.50 -10.76 -25.42
C GLN A 212 13.02 -10.64 -25.25
N SER A 213 13.48 -9.53 -24.67
CA SER A 213 14.90 -9.19 -24.51
C SER A 213 15.24 -8.91 -23.03
N SER A 214 16.46 -8.54 -22.77
CA SER A 214 16.99 -8.26 -21.40
C SER A 214 16.34 -7.04 -20.72
N GLY A 215 15.60 -6.20 -21.44
CA GLY A 215 14.84 -5.08 -20.90
C GLY A 215 13.50 -5.46 -20.26
N ARG A 216 13.11 -6.75 -20.29
CA ARG A 216 11.87 -7.24 -19.71
C ARG A 216 11.77 -6.86 -18.23
N ASN A 217 10.64 -6.27 -17.86
CA ASN A 217 10.34 -5.89 -16.49
C ASN A 217 8.83 -5.81 -16.24
N TRP A 218 8.43 -5.72 -14.96
CA TRP A 218 7.03 -5.70 -14.54
C TRP A 218 6.22 -4.55 -15.19
N ALA A 219 6.81 -3.35 -15.34
CA ALA A 219 6.11 -2.20 -15.92
C ALA A 219 5.75 -2.46 -17.39
N LEU A 220 6.69 -3.00 -18.18
CA LEU A 220 6.42 -3.39 -19.57
C LEU A 220 5.38 -4.50 -19.69
N GLU A 221 5.47 -5.51 -18.81
CA GLU A 221 4.70 -6.76 -18.93
C GLU A 221 3.25 -6.62 -18.47
N LEU A 222 3.01 -5.86 -17.40
CA LEU A 222 1.70 -5.80 -16.73
C LEU A 222 1.14 -4.39 -16.57
N TYR A 223 1.94 -3.35 -16.84
CA TYR A 223 1.56 -1.97 -16.48
C TYR A 223 2.19 -0.93 -17.42
N ASN A 224 2.18 -1.21 -18.72
CA ASN A 224 2.87 -0.38 -19.72
C ASN A 224 2.46 1.10 -19.63
N PRO A 225 3.42 2.05 -19.47
CA PRO A 225 3.11 3.45 -19.28
C PRO A 225 2.74 4.21 -20.57
N CYS A 226 2.94 3.59 -21.74
CA CYS A 226 2.64 4.22 -23.02
C CYS A 226 1.17 4.00 -23.41
N PRO A 227 0.38 5.07 -23.64
CA PRO A 227 -1.02 4.95 -24.07
C PRO A 227 -1.18 4.09 -25.33
N GLY A 228 -2.21 3.25 -25.36
CA GLY A 228 -2.56 2.42 -26.50
C GLY A 228 -1.69 1.19 -26.71
N VAL A 229 -0.65 0.95 -25.89
CA VAL A 229 0.18 -0.27 -25.96
C VAL A 229 -0.49 -1.43 -25.26
N MET A 230 -1.08 -1.20 -24.08
CA MET A 230 -1.74 -2.21 -23.27
C MET A 230 -3.13 -1.69 -22.84
N ASP A 231 -4.19 -2.31 -23.35
CA ASP A 231 -5.56 -1.84 -23.10
C ASP A 231 -5.97 -1.89 -21.61
N SER A 232 -5.44 -2.84 -20.83
CA SER A 232 -5.74 -2.98 -19.40
C SER A 232 -4.95 -2.01 -18.51
N ALA A 233 -3.91 -1.34 -19.04
CA ALA A 233 -3.06 -0.44 -18.26
C ALA A 233 -3.73 0.93 -18.07
N PRO A 234 -3.54 1.60 -16.91
CA PRO A 234 -4.03 2.94 -16.65
C PRO A 234 -3.66 3.97 -17.72
N ALA A 235 -2.51 3.80 -18.36
CA ALA A 235 -2.06 4.65 -19.46
C ALA A 235 -3.06 4.69 -20.64
N SER A 236 -3.81 3.63 -20.89
CA SER A 236 -4.83 3.57 -21.93
C SER A 236 -6.20 4.09 -21.49
N HIS A 237 -6.32 4.56 -20.24
CA HIS A 237 -7.53 5.12 -19.62
C HIS A 237 -7.23 6.46 -18.94
N ASP A 238 -6.56 7.38 -19.63
CA ASP A 238 -6.20 8.72 -19.15
C ASP A 238 -5.48 8.71 -17.78
N TYR A 239 -4.69 7.68 -17.54
CA TYR A 239 -3.97 7.46 -16.28
C TYR A 239 -4.88 7.49 -15.04
N GLN A 240 -6.10 6.96 -15.15
CA GLN A 240 -6.96 6.78 -13.98
C GLN A 240 -6.23 5.94 -12.93
N PRO A 241 -6.16 6.40 -11.66
CA PRO A 241 -5.22 5.86 -10.72
C PRO A 241 -5.60 4.49 -10.17
N GLY A 242 -4.82 3.48 -10.52
CA GLY A 242 -4.69 2.23 -9.76
C GLY A 242 -3.77 2.42 -8.55
N PHE A 243 -2.65 3.15 -8.74
CA PHE A 243 -1.72 3.60 -7.71
C PHE A 243 -1.26 5.03 -8.01
N MET A 244 -1.63 5.99 -7.17
CA MET A 244 -1.39 7.42 -7.44
C MET A 244 0.09 7.79 -7.43
N SER A 245 0.49 8.74 -8.29
CA SER A 245 1.84 9.29 -8.37
C SER A 245 2.33 9.89 -7.04
N LYS A 246 1.45 10.56 -6.29
CA LYS A 246 1.77 11.07 -4.95
C LYS A 246 2.09 9.95 -3.94
N LEU A 247 1.48 8.78 -4.07
CA LEU A 247 1.78 7.63 -3.21
C LEU A 247 3.10 6.98 -3.60
N MET A 248 3.43 6.92 -4.89
CA MET A 248 4.77 6.49 -5.33
C MET A 248 5.85 7.44 -4.80
N LEU A 249 5.64 8.76 -4.87
CA LEU A 249 6.56 9.74 -4.29
C LEU A 249 6.75 9.54 -2.79
N LYS A 250 5.66 9.29 -2.05
CA LYS A 250 5.71 8.97 -0.61
C LYS A 250 6.56 7.72 -0.36
N ASP A 251 6.30 6.64 -1.08
CA ASP A 251 6.97 5.36 -0.87
C ASP A 251 8.47 5.43 -1.24
N LEU A 252 8.83 6.16 -2.30
CA LEU A 252 10.22 6.47 -2.62
C LEU A 252 10.89 7.29 -1.51
N GLY A 253 10.16 8.25 -0.92
CA GLY A 253 10.62 9.01 0.24
C GLY A 253 10.95 8.11 1.42
N LEU A 254 10.07 7.18 1.79
CA LEU A 254 10.33 6.19 2.84
C LEU A 254 11.61 5.37 2.56
N GLY A 255 11.86 5.04 1.27
CA GLY A 255 13.08 4.34 0.86
C GLY A 255 14.35 5.15 1.08
N LEU A 256 14.31 6.44 0.77
CA LEU A 256 15.45 7.33 0.98
C LEU A 256 15.70 7.59 2.48
N ASP A 257 14.64 7.77 3.26
CA ASP A 257 14.75 7.96 4.71
C ASP A 257 15.37 6.71 5.38
N ALA A 258 14.93 5.51 4.99
CA ALA A 258 15.54 4.26 5.45
C ALA A 258 17.00 4.11 5.02
N ALA A 259 17.35 4.54 3.81
CA ALA A 259 18.73 4.52 3.32
C ALA A 259 19.64 5.48 4.10
N LEU A 260 19.14 6.66 4.48
CA LEU A 260 19.87 7.61 5.33
C LEU A 260 20.21 7.02 6.70
N GLN A 261 19.27 6.31 7.32
CA GLN A 261 19.46 5.68 8.62
C GLN A 261 20.57 4.60 8.63
N THR A 262 20.74 3.90 7.51
CA THR A 262 21.71 2.80 7.37
C THR A 262 22.94 3.18 6.58
N HIS A 263 23.05 4.42 6.11
CA HIS A 263 24.08 4.89 5.18
C HIS A 263 24.15 4.07 3.87
N SER A 264 23.03 3.50 3.44
CA SER A 264 22.94 2.76 2.18
C SER A 264 22.92 3.69 0.98
N SER A 265 23.64 3.34 -0.07
CA SER A 265 23.68 4.11 -1.33
C SER A 265 22.52 3.71 -2.23
N VAL A 266 21.64 4.66 -2.55
CA VAL A 266 20.45 4.45 -3.41
C VAL A 266 20.31 5.54 -4.50
N PRO A 267 21.34 5.75 -5.35
CA PRO A 267 21.36 6.85 -6.32
C PRO A 267 20.20 6.77 -7.33
N MET A 268 19.87 5.59 -7.85
CA MET A 268 18.76 5.40 -8.78
C MET A 268 17.40 5.69 -8.13
N GLY A 269 17.21 5.28 -6.88
CA GLY A 269 16.02 5.60 -6.11
C GLY A 269 15.86 7.10 -5.86
N SER A 270 16.97 7.80 -5.58
CA SER A 270 17.00 9.26 -5.42
C SER A 270 16.60 9.97 -6.71
N LEU A 271 17.11 9.51 -7.85
CA LEU A 271 16.72 10.07 -9.15
C LEU A 271 15.24 9.83 -9.45
N ALA A 272 14.75 8.60 -9.27
CA ALA A 272 13.35 8.26 -9.46
C ALA A 272 12.44 9.14 -8.57
N ARG A 273 12.78 9.29 -7.28
CA ARG A 273 12.02 10.18 -6.37
C ARG A 273 11.96 11.62 -6.88
N ASN A 274 13.07 12.15 -7.39
CA ASN A 274 13.10 13.53 -7.92
C ASN A 274 12.20 13.67 -9.16
N LEU A 275 12.19 12.69 -10.07
CA LEU A 275 11.30 12.68 -11.24
C LEU A 275 9.83 12.71 -10.80
N TYR A 276 9.43 11.85 -9.84
CA TYR A 276 8.08 11.87 -9.27
C TYR A 276 7.77 13.17 -8.53
N SER A 277 8.75 13.80 -7.87
CA SER A 277 8.58 15.10 -7.22
C SER A 277 8.24 16.19 -8.23
N PHE A 278 8.97 16.30 -9.33
CA PHE A 278 8.68 17.24 -10.41
C PHE A 278 7.32 16.96 -11.06
N HIS A 279 7.02 15.70 -11.34
CA HIS A 279 5.75 15.30 -11.94
C HIS A 279 4.55 15.69 -11.06
N ASN A 280 4.63 15.43 -9.75
CA ASN A 280 3.59 15.81 -8.80
C ASN A 280 3.46 17.34 -8.64
N ALA A 281 4.59 18.08 -8.60
CA ALA A 281 4.58 19.54 -8.55
C ALA A 281 3.94 20.18 -9.79
N SER A 282 3.94 19.46 -10.91
CA SER A 282 3.28 19.88 -12.16
C SER A 282 1.76 19.55 -12.18
N GLY A 283 1.18 19.13 -11.05
CA GLY A 283 -0.27 18.88 -10.92
C GLY A 283 -0.72 17.44 -11.20
N HIS A 284 0.20 16.50 -11.39
CA HIS A 284 -0.12 15.11 -11.78
C HIS A 284 -0.17 14.12 -10.59
N GLY A 285 -0.18 14.62 -9.35
CA GLY A 285 -0.12 13.78 -8.14
C GLY A 285 -1.29 12.81 -7.97
N GLU A 286 -2.47 13.17 -8.47
CA GLU A 286 -3.68 12.35 -8.40
C GLU A 286 -3.79 11.32 -9.55
N LEU A 287 -2.99 11.45 -10.60
CA LEU A 287 -2.92 10.48 -11.68
C LEU A 287 -2.20 9.21 -11.24
N ASP A 288 -2.36 8.16 -12.02
CA ASP A 288 -1.61 6.92 -11.84
C ASP A 288 -0.09 7.16 -11.96
N PHE A 289 0.71 6.42 -11.20
CA PHE A 289 2.18 6.60 -11.19
C PHE A 289 2.83 6.35 -12.55
N SER A 290 2.18 5.60 -13.44
CA SER A 290 2.61 5.40 -14.84
C SER A 290 2.49 6.66 -15.68
N SER A 291 1.73 7.68 -15.21
CA SER A 291 1.65 9.01 -15.85
C SER A 291 2.98 9.77 -15.87
N LEU A 292 4.00 9.25 -15.17
CA LEU A 292 5.38 9.75 -15.29
C LEU A 292 5.84 9.78 -16.76
N PHE A 293 5.28 8.93 -17.62
CA PHE A 293 5.54 8.94 -19.06
C PHE A 293 5.28 10.28 -19.71
N GLU A 294 4.29 11.06 -19.22
CA GLU A 294 3.98 12.39 -19.74
C GLU A 294 5.13 13.41 -19.53
N LEU A 295 6.00 13.17 -18.54
CA LEU A 295 7.16 14.01 -18.27
C LEU A 295 8.19 13.96 -19.43
N TYR A 296 8.24 12.84 -20.14
CA TYR A 296 9.22 12.60 -21.21
C TYR A 296 8.72 12.97 -22.59
N LYS A 297 7.41 13.14 -22.76
CA LYS A 297 6.85 13.51 -24.07
C LYS A 297 7.44 14.83 -24.54
N SER A 298 8.15 14.79 -25.66
CA SER A 298 8.64 16.00 -26.34
C SER A 298 7.44 16.88 -26.66
N LYS A 299 7.46 18.15 -26.19
CA LYS A 299 6.53 19.16 -26.72
C LYS A 299 6.93 19.37 -28.17
N LYS A 300 6.33 18.61 -29.10
CA LYS A 300 6.40 18.93 -30.51
C LYS A 300 5.73 20.28 -30.65
N GLY A 301 6.57 21.33 -30.94
CA GLY A 301 6.14 22.69 -31.20
C GLY A 301 5.28 22.77 -32.47
#